data_272bfc93384c8a280ef44981ada7beb4
#
_entry.id   272bfc93384c8a280ef44981ada7beb4
#
_cell.length_a   1.000
_cell.length_b   1.000
_cell.length_c   1.000
_cell.angle_alpha   90.00
_cell.angle_beta   90.00
_cell.angle_gamma   90.00
#
_symmetry.space_group_name_H-M   'P 1'
#
loop_
_entity.id
_entity.type
_entity.pdbx_description
1 polymer ?
#
loop_
_entity_poly.entity_id
_entity_poly.type
_entity_poly.pdbx_seq_one_letter_code
_entity_poly.pdbx_strand_id
1 'polypeptide(L)'
;MNMSFSRIYLPILFGAMVAIVGCDKKQNTSSQDNAKVIAQVNGTKLTEDQVQTALQRIPNLDKNRTKEASLQIARSLVEQELLVQKAEQEKLPDDPKVKDMLEAARKQVLAQAYMEKKLGPPALPTPGEITAYYNQHPELFSQRKLYRLQEVAIKAPVSEHEAIRAQLAAAKSLNDFAAWLKTKNYPINATQEIKAAEQLPAPLLAKFQSMPDGQATIIAAPDGLIILVLAGSQLQPVTQEQAKPAIERVVQAQKRQQAAKQELDKLKAAAKIEYMGDYVGAGKKDSVSAPNAASTPPSETTDQVPANPTTK
;
A
#
# COMPACT_ATOMS: atom_id res chain seq x y z
N MET A 1 -14.10 5.87 90.08
CA MET A 1 -15.54 5.84 90.36
C MET A 1 -16.16 5.06 89.18
N ASN A 2 -16.27 3.75 89.36
CA ASN A 2 -17.51 2.98 89.64
C ASN A 2 -18.56 3.26 88.56
N MET A 3 -19.08 2.38 87.86
CA MET A 3 -19.75 1.10 87.95
C MET A 3 -20.28 0.77 86.57
N SER A 4 -20.20 -0.36 86.04
CA SER A 4 -20.72 -1.70 86.36
C SER A 4 -21.91 -2.11 85.44
N PHE A 5 -21.72 -3.22 84.74
CA PHE A 5 -22.67 -4.29 84.36
C PHE A 5 -23.87 -3.98 83.43
N SER A 6 -24.04 -4.68 82.33
CA SER A 6 -24.83 -5.88 82.32
C SER A 6 -24.72 -6.68 81.04
N ARG A 7 -24.47 -7.97 81.21
CA ARG A 7 -24.56 -9.05 80.23
C ARG A 7 -26.02 -9.39 79.95
N ILE A 8 -26.36 -9.59 78.64
CA ILE A 8 -27.45 -10.54 78.30
C ILE A 8 -27.00 -11.36 77.12
N TYR A 9 -27.03 -12.68 77.32
CA TYR A 9 -26.82 -13.78 76.38
C TYR A 9 -28.13 -14.12 75.69
N LEU A 10 -28.09 -14.59 74.42
CA LEU A 10 -28.77 -15.77 73.84
C LEU A 10 -29.23 -15.57 72.41
N PRO A 11 -29.47 -16.59 71.52
CA PRO A 11 -28.53 -17.52 70.95
C PRO A 11 -28.69 -17.62 69.38
N ILE A 12 -27.69 -18.17 68.72
CA ILE A 12 -27.66 -19.11 67.60
C ILE A 12 -28.90 -19.18 66.69
N LEU A 13 -28.71 -18.81 65.41
CA LEU A 13 -29.36 -19.52 64.29
C LEU A 13 -28.38 -19.59 63.08
N PHE A 14 -28.02 -20.82 62.76
CA PHE A 14 -27.21 -21.28 61.65
C PHE A 14 -27.98 -21.02 60.32
N GLY A 15 -27.45 -20.25 59.44
CA GLY A 15 -27.93 -20.08 58.06
C GLY A 15 -26.75 -20.07 57.11
N ALA A 16 -26.35 -21.24 56.61
CA ALA A 16 -25.36 -21.39 55.59
C ALA A 16 -25.90 -20.77 54.27
N MET A 17 -25.41 -19.58 53.92
CA MET A 17 -25.66 -18.97 52.63
C MET A 17 -24.41 -19.13 51.78
N VAL A 18 -24.43 -20.16 50.93
CA VAL A 18 -23.44 -20.37 49.87
C VAL A 18 -23.56 -19.22 48.88
N ALA A 19 -22.68 -18.25 49.00
CA ALA A 19 -22.49 -17.22 47.93
C ALA A 19 -21.70 -17.86 46.81
N ILE A 20 -22.42 -18.26 45.76
CA ILE A 20 -21.83 -18.58 44.45
C ILE A 20 -21.33 -17.25 43.90
N VAL A 21 -20.03 -17.00 44.02
CA VAL A 21 -19.37 -15.93 43.27
C VAL A 21 -19.29 -16.41 41.80
N GLY A 22 -20.33 -16.12 41.05
CA GLY A 22 -20.31 -16.17 39.61
C GLY A 22 -19.36 -15.09 39.10
N CYS A 23 -18.19 -15.48 38.61
CA CYS A 23 -17.36 -14.62 37.76
C CYS A 23 -18.14 -14.32 36.50
N ASP A 24 -18.87 -13.22 36.49
CA ASP A 24 -19.42 -12.62 35.30
C ASP A 24 -18.26 -12.08 34.45
N LYS A 25 -17.79 -12.91 33.51
CA LYS A 25 -17.04 -12.44 32.37
C LYS A 25 -18.00 -11.53 31.60
N LYS A 26 -17.93 -10.23 31.85
CA LYS A 26 -18.55 -9.23 30.97
C LYS A 26 -17.98 -9.42 29.59
N GLN A 27 -18.58 -10.30 28.80
CA GLN A 27 -18.52 -10.22 27.35
C GLN A 27 -19.15 -8.88 26.94
N ASN A 28 -18.36 -8.04 26.32
CA ASN A 28 -18.82 -6.83 25.65
C ASN A 28 -19.74 -7.24 24.48
N THR A 29 -20.98 -7.58 24.77
CA THR A 29 -22.08 -7.76 23.82
C THR A 29 -22.82 -6.43 23.68
N SER A 30 -22.21 -5.48 23.00
CA SER A 30 -22.92 -4.28 22.57
C SER A 30 -22.82 -4.20 21.06
N SER A 31 -23.92 -4.47 20.38
CA SER A 31 -24.31 -4.23 18.97
C SER A 31 -24.62 -5.46 18.10
N GLN A 32 -24.67 -6.70 18.62
CA GLN A 32 -24.96 -7.88 17.79
C GLN A 32 -26.41 -8.37 17.83
N ASP A 33 -27.29 -7.79 18.62
CA ASP A 33 -28.65 -8.35 18.81
C ASP A 33 -29.60 -8.15 17.62
N ASN A 34 -29.26 -7.31 16.63
CA ASN A 34 -30.08 -7.11 15.41
C ASN A 34 -29.37 -7.52 14.12
N ALA A 35 -28.17 -8.10 14.17
CA ALA A 35 -27.46 -8.51 12.97
C ALA A 35 -28.11 -9.77 12.40
N LYS A 36 -28.46 -9.75 11.11
CA LYS A 36 -29.00 -10.92 10.42
C LYS A 36 -27.96 -12.04 10.38
N VAL A 37 -28.28 -13.15 11.06
CA VAL A 37 -27.42 -14.33 11.13
C VAL A 37 -27.53 -15.09 9.80
N ILE A 38 -26.38 -15.38 9.17
CA ILE A 38 -26.28 -16.12 7.91
C ILE A 38 -25.86 -17.58 8.09
N ALA A 39 -25.11 -17.88 9.18
CA ALA A 39 -24.69 -19.21 9.56
C ALA A 39 -24.39 -19.29 11.06
N GLN A 40 -24.34 -20.50 11.60
CA GLN A 40 -23.91 -20.77 12.96
C GLN A 40 -22.94 -21.97 12.96
N VAL A 41 -21.78 -21.78 13.59
CA VAL A 41 -20.71 -22.78 13.67
C VAL A 41 -20.45 -23.08 15.15
N ASN A 42 -20.85 -24.27 15.62
CA ASN A 42 -20.68 -24.71 17.03
C ASN A 42 -21.15 -23.63 18.06
N GLY A 43 -22.24 -22.92 17.73
CA GLY A 43 -22.77 -21.85 18.60
C GLY A 43 -22.33 -20.43 18.25
N THR A 44 -21.22 -20.23 17.54
CA THR A 44 -20.77 -18.92 17.05
C THR A 44 -21.62 -18.48 15.86
N LYS A 45 -22.22 -17.29 15.96
CA LYS A 45 -23.07 -16.72 14.91
C LYS A 45 -22.20 -15.93 13.91
N LEU A 46 -22.36 -16.21 12.63
CA LEU A 46 -21.81 -15.44 11.53
C LEU A 46 -22.91 -14.54 10.95
N THR A 47 -22.56 -13.29 10.67
CA THR A 47 -23.55 -12.25 10.33
C THR A 47 -23.42 -11.75 8.89
N GLU A 48 -24.52 -11.18 8.38
CA GLU A 48 -24.52 -10.54 7.07
C GLU A 48 -23.55 -9.35 7.01
N ASP A 49 -23.35 -8.62 8.11
CA ASP A 49 -22.40 -7.49 8.19
C ASP A 49 -20.96 -7.94 7.92
N GLN A 50 -20.58 -9.14 8.36
CA GLN A 50 -19.27 -9.71 8.06
C GLN A 50 -19.10 -9.97 6.56
N VAL A 51 -20.15 -10.47 5.89
CA VAL A 51 -20.15 -10.67 4.44
C VAL A 51 -20.06 -9.32 3.72
N GLN A 52 -20.85 -8.33 4.14
CA GLN A 52 -20.82 -7.00 3.53
C GLN A 52 -19.46 -6.33 3.69
N THR A 53 -18.84 -6.44 4.85
CA THR A 53 -17.50 -5.92 5.11
C THR A 53 -16.45 -6.60 4.20
N ALA A 54 -16.57 -7.89 3.96
CA ALA A 54 -15.68 -8.61 3.05
C ALA A 54 -15.93 -8.22 1.58
N LEU A 55 -17.18 -8.06 1.17
CA LEU A 55 -17.55 -7.58 -0.18
C LEU A 55 -16.97 -6.20 -0.50
N GLN A 56 -17.00 -5.28 0.45
CA GLN A 56 -16.43 -3.93 0.29
C GLN A 56 -14.92 -3.92 0.00
N ARG A 57 -14.21 -5.00 0.32
CA ARG A 57 -12.78 -5.15 0.06
C ARG A 57 -12.46 -5.67 -1.34
N ILE A 58 -13.48 -6.09 -2.11
CA ILE A 58 -13.30 -6.56 -3.49
C ILE A 58 -13.42 -5.37 -4.42
N PRO A 59 -12.34 -4.89 -5.07
CA PRO A 59 -12.41 -3.79 -6.00
C PRO A 59 -13.18 -4.21 -7.25
N ASN A 60 -13.97 -3.29 -7.82
CA ASN A 60 -14.71 -3.46 -9.08
C ASN A 60 -15.63 -4.71 -9.14
N LEU A 61 -16.24 -5.09 -8.01
CA LEU A 61 -17.18 -6.21 -8.00
C LEU A 61 -18.39 -5.88 -8.88
N ASP A 62 -18.62 -6.69 -9.91
CA ASP A 62 -19.80 -6.60 -10.76
C ASP A 62 -21.07 -6.86 -9.95
N LYS A 63 -22.08 -5.99 -10.12
CA LYS A 63 -23.39 -6.10 -9.44
C LYS A 63 -24.06 -7.45 -9.71
N ASN A 64 -23.88 -8.01 -10.91
CA ASN A 64 -24.45 -9.31 -11.29
C ASN A 64 -23.78 -10.49 -10.57
N ARG A 65 -22.54 -10.32 -10.10
CA ARG A 65 -21.76 -11.35 -9.39
C ARG A 65 -21.81 -11.20 -7.87
N THR A 66 -22.46 -10.15 -7.36
CA THR A 66 -22.51 -9.86 -5.91
C THR A 66 -23.10 -11.02 -5.11
N LYS A 67 -24.18 -11.66 -5.62
CA LYS A 67 -24.81 -12.79 -4.94
C LYS A 67 -23.88 -14.01 -4.85
N GLU A 68 -23.21 -14.35 -5.94
CA GLU A 68 -22.26 -15.45 -5.97
C GLU A 68 -21.07 -15.20 -5.04
N ALA A 69 -20.49 -13.99 -5.10
CA ALA A 69 -19.43 -13.56 -4.20
C ALA A 69 -19.86 -13.62 -2.72
N SER A 70 -21.09 -13.20 -2.39
CA SER A 70 -21.63 -13.29 -1.03
C SER A 70 -21.69 -14.74 -0.53
N LEU A 71 -22.12 -15.67 -1.36
CA LEU A 71 -22.17 -17.10 -1.00
C LEU A 71 -20.78 -17.69 -0.81
N GLN A 72 -19.82 -17.29 -1.65
CA GLN A 72 -18.44 -17.74 -1.51
C GLN A 72 -17.79 -17.18 -0.24
N ILE A 73 -18.02 -15.89 0.06
CA ILE A 73 -17.54 -15.26 1.30
C ILE A 73 -18.14 -15.96 2.53
N ALA A 74 -19.45 -16.22 2.51
CA ALA A 74 -20.12 -16.90 3.61
C ALA A 74 -19.49 -18.29 3.90
N ARG A 75 -19.16 -19.06 2.86
CA ARG A 75 -18.47 -20.34 3.01
C ARG A 75 -17.07 -20.15 3.61
N SER A 76 -16.32 -19.18 3.10
CA SER A 76 -14.98 -18.86 3.61
C SER A 76 -14.99 -18.44 5.08
N LEU A 77 -16.01 -17.67 5.50
CA LEU A 77 -16.19 -17.29 6.91
C LEU A 77 -16.46 -18.51 7.81
N VAL A 78 -17.25 -19.49 7.33
CA VAL A 78 -17.48 -20.74 8.07
C VAL A 78 -16.17 -21.55 8.20
N GLU A 79 -15.43 -21.68 7.11
CA GLU A 79 -14.13 -22.38 7.14
C GLU A 79 -13.13 -21.68 8.07
N GLN A 80 -13.06 -20.36 8.01
CA GLN A 80 -12.23 -19.56 8.91
C GLN A 80 -12.61 -19.77 10.39
N GLU A 81 -13.91 -19.74 10.70
CA GLU A 81 -14.40 -19.95 12.08
C GLU A 81 -14.03 -21.33 12.60
N LEU A 82 -14.17 -22.38 11.78
CA LEU A 82 -13.74 -23.74 12.16
C LEU A 82 -12.25 -23.82 12.49
N LEU A 83 -11.41 -23.14 11.70
CA LEU A 83 -9.96 -23.09 11.94
C LEU A 83 -9.63 -22.30 13.21
N VAL A 84 -10.33 -21.17 13.45
CA VAL A 84 -10.14 -20.37 14.66
C VAL A 84 -10.52 -21.17 15.90
N GLN A 85 -11.69 -21.83 15.92
CA GLN A 85 -12.11 -22.68 17.04
C GLN A 85 -11.11 -23.82 17.30
N LYS A 86 -10.55 -24.40 16.24
CA LYS A 86 -9.53 -25.44 16.39
C LYS A 86 -8.23 -24.89 16.98
N ALA A 87 -7.80 -23.73 16.52
CA ALA A 87 -6.64 -23.03 17.05
C ALA A 87 -6.80 -22.70 18.54
N GLU A 88 -7.99 -22.24 18.95
CA GLU A 88 -8.31 -21.95 20.35
C GLU A 88 -8.30 -23.22 21.21
N GLN A 89 -8.87 -24.34 20.71
CA GLN A 89 -8.82 -25.64 21.38
C GLN A 89 -7.38 -26.13 21.61
N GLU A 90 -6.50 -25.87 20.66
CA GLU A 90 -5.07 -26.20 20.72
C GLU A 90 -4.24 -25.16 21.49
N LYS A 91 -4.89 -24.14 22.05
CA LYS A 91 -4.27 -23.04 22.81
C LYS A 91 -3.20 -22.27 22.02
N LEU A 92 -3.32 -22.24 20.69
CA LEU A 92 -2.43 -21.47 19.84
C LEU A 92 -2.36 -19.97 20.22
N PRO A 93 -3.42 -19.29 20.66
CA PRO A 93 -3.32 -17.93 21.17
C PRO A 93 -2.38 -17.76 22.38
N ASP A 94 -2.04 -18.84 23.08
CA ASP A 94 -1.11 -18.82 24.21
C ASP A 94 0.36 -19.01 23.79
N ASP A 95 0.60 -19.46 22.57
CA ASP A 95 1.95 -19.57 22.01
C ASP A 95 2.62 -18.18 21.96
N PRO A 96 3.87 -18.03 22.45
CA PRO A 96 4.55 -16.73 22.49
C PRO A 96 4.63 -16.05 21.13
N LYS A 97 4.94 -16.81 20.05
CA LYS A 97 5.03 -16.27 18.69
C LYS A 97 3.69 -15.77 18.17
N VAL A 98 2.60 -16.51 18.48
CA VAL A 98 1.25 -16.10 18.10
C VAL A 98 0.82 -14.86 18.88
N LYS A 99 1.14 -14.77 20.17
CA LYS A 99 0.91 -13.55 20.99
C LYS A 99 1.60 -12.33 20.40
N ASP A 100 2.87 -12.45 20.01
CA ASP A 100 3.62 -11.36 19.40
C ASP A 100 2.98 -10.92 18.08
N MET A 101 2.53 -11.88 17.23
CA MET A 101 1.85 -11.58 15.98
C MET A 101 0.50 -10.88 16.21
N LEU A 102 -0.29 -11.36 17.18
CA LEU A 102 -1.57 -10.73 17.51
C LEU A 102 -1.39 -9.31 18.05
N GLU A 103 -0.39 -9.09 18.92
CA GLU A 103 -0.10 -7.75 19.45
C GLU A 103 0.41 -6.80 18.35
N ALA A 104 1.23 -7.27 17.42
CA ALA A 104 1.67 -6.50 16.26
C ALA A 104 0.48 -6.12 15.37
N ALA A 105 -0.40 -7.08 15.06
CA ALA A 105 -1.61 -6.84 14.28
C ALA A 105 -2.56 -5.85 14.98
N ARG A 106 -2.76 -5.98 16.29
CA ARG A 106 -3.56 -5.06 17.09
C ARG A 106 -3.00 -3.63 17.02
N LYS A 107 -1.69 -3.45 17.22
CA LYS A 107 -1.04 -2.13 17.11
C LYS A 107 -1.22 -1.52 15.73
N GLN A 108 -1.06 -2.30 14.67
CA GLN A 108 -1.24 -1.85 13.30
C GLN A 108 -2.68 -1.37 13.05
N VAL A 109 -3.68 -2.16 13.45
CA VAL A 109 -5.11 -1.81 13.30
C VAL A 109 -5.44 -0.53 14.07
N LEU A 110 -4.97 -0.40 15.31
CA LEU A 110 -5.22 0.81 16.13
C LEU A 110 -4.57 2.05 15.53
N ALA A 111 -3.33 1.94 15.04
CA ALA A 111 -2.63 3.05 14.39
C ALA A 111 -3.36 3.49 13.12
N GLN A 112 -3.79 2.55 12.29
CA GLN A 112 -4.56 2.83 11.09
C GLN A 112 -5.90 3.49 11.41
N ALA A 113 -6.67 2.92 12.35
CA ALA A 113 -7.97 3.45 12.77
C ALA A 113 -7.85 4.86 13.37
N TYR A 114 -6.78 5.13 14.14
CA TYR A 114 -6.51 6.47 14.65
C TYR A 114 -6.29 7.46 13.50
N MET A 115 -5.43 7.11 12.54
CA MET A 115 -5.15 7.97 11.39
C MET A 115 -6.40 8.22 10.54
N GLU A 116 -7.20 7.19 10.27
CA GLU A 116 -8.46 7.34 9.53
C GLU A 116 -9.44 8.28 10.25
N LYS A 117 -9.63 8.08 11.56
CA LYS A 117 -10.48 8.94 12.38
C LYS A 117 -9.97 10.39 12.41
N LYS A 118 -8.65 10.59 12.51
CA LYS A 118 -8.04 11.91 12.63
C LYS A 118 -8.05 12.68 11.32
N LEU A 119 -7.78 12.03 10.21
CA LEU A 119 -7.74 12.65 8.89
C LEU A 119 -9.13 12.87 8.29
N GLY A 120 -10.11 12.05 8.69
CA GLY A 120 -11.45 12.09 8.13
C GLY A 120 -11.52 11.75 6.64
N PRO A 121 -12.62 12.09 5.96
CA PRO A 121 -12.73 11.92 4.52
C PRO A 121 -11.73 12.82 3.79
N PRO A 122 -11.17 12.35 2.64
CA PRO A 122 -10.20 13.15 1.88
C PRO A 122 -10.82 14.48 1.43
N ALA A 123 -10.12 15.60 1.71
CA ALA A 123 -10.56 16.91 1.27
C ALA A 123 -10.44 17.04 -0.26
N LEU A 124 -11.53 17.43 -0.89
CA LEU A 124 -11.54 17.66 -2.34
C LEU A 124 -10.62 18.85 -2.68
N PRO A 125 -9.88 18.76 -3.79
CA PRO A 125 -9.11 19.92 -4.27
C PRO A 125 -10.01 21.06 -4.70
N THR A 126 -9.58 22.27 -4.45
CA THR A 126 -10.23 23.46 -4.97
C THR A 126 -9.89 23.68 -6.45
N PRO A 127 -10.71 24.42 -7.21
CA PRO A 127 -10.37 24.78 -8.60
C PRO A 127 -9.00 25.46 -8.73
N GLY A 128 -8.64 26.31 -7.76
CA GLY A 128 -7.33 26.97 -7.72
C GLY A 128 -6.16 26.00 -7.55
N GLU A 129 -6.30 24.97 -6.71
CA GLU A 129 -5.28 23.94 -6.52
C GLU A 129 -5.11 23.09 -7.80
N ILE A 130 -6.20 22.79 -8.51
CA ILE A 130 -6.16 22.06 -9.80
C ILE A 130 -5.42 22.90 -10.84
N THR A 131 -5.75 24.19 -10.97
CA THR A 131 -5.08 25.09 -11.92
C THR A 131 -3.60 25.28 -11.56
N ALA A 132 -3.28 25.42 -10.28
CA ALA A 132 -1.90 25.54 -9.82
C ALA A 132 -1.09 24.28 -10.18
N TYR A 133 -1.63 23.09 -9.91
CA TYR A 133 -0.97 21.82 -10.24
C TYR A 133 -0.75 21.67 -11.75
N TYR A 134 -1.75 21.97 -12.57
CA TYR A 134 -1.65 21.94 -14.03
C TYR A 134 -0.53 22.85 -14.55
N ASN A 135 -0.44 24.08 -14.03
CA ASN A 135 0.56 25.06 -14.45
C ASN A 135 1.98 24.74 -13.93
N GLN A 136 2.09 24.09 -12.76
CA GLN A 136 3.37 23.67 -12.17
C GLN A 136 3.97 22.43 -12.85
N HIS A 137 3.15 21.68 -13.61
CA HIS A 137 3.57 20.45 -14.28
C HIS A 137 3.29 20.49 -15.79
N PRO A 138 3.83 21.50 -16.51
CA PRO A 138 3.61 21.63 -17.96
C PRO A 138 4.04 20.36 -18.72
N GLU A 139 5.06 19.68 -18.22
CA GLU A 139 5.61 18.44 -18.78
C GLU A 139 4.61 17.28 -18.79
N LEU A 140 3.67 17.28 -17.88
CA LEU A 140 2.63 16.27 -17.79
C LEU A 140 1.34 16.68 -18.55
N PHE A 141 1.21 17.96 -18.90
CA PHE A 141 -0.04 18.51 -19.44
C PHE A 141 0.18 19.35 -20.70
N SER A 142 0.40 20.64 -20.57
CA SER A 142 0.46 21.57 -21.72
C SER A 142 1.64 21.32 -22.65
N GLN A 143 2.74 20.77 -22.15
CA GLN A 143 3.92 20.38 -22.90
C GLN A 143 4.15 18.86 -22.87
N ARG A 144 3.10 18.09 -22.59
CA ARG A 144 3.16 16.63 -22.52
C ARG A 144 3.60 16.06 -23.86
N LYS A 145 4.53 15.09 -23.80
CA LYS A 145 5.03 14.37 -24.96
C LYS A 145 4.78 12.87 -24.84
N LEU A 146 4.69 12.22 -25.97
CA LEU A 146 4.91 10.78 -26.10
C LEU A 146 6.37 10.58 -26.48
N TYR A 147 7.04 9.67 -25.78
CA TYR A 147 8.45 9.33 -25.97
C TYR A 147 8.55 7.95 -26.58
N ARG A 148 9.14 7.86 -27.76
CA ARG A 148 9.51 6.59 -28.39
C ARG A 148 10.89 6.24 -27.89
N LEU A 149 10.96 5.23 -27.02
CA LEU A 149 12.17 4.78 -26.36
C LEU A 149 12.62 3.44 -26.94
N GLN A 150 13.92 3.33 -27.18
CA GLN A 150 14.56 2.05 -27.37
C GLN A 150 15.34 1.73 -26.09
N GLU A 151 14.99 0.65 -25.45
CA GLU A 151 15.65 0.16 -24.26
C GLU A 151 16.63 -0.95 -24.66
N VAL A 152 17.87 -0.84 -24.22
CA VAL A 152 18.91 -1.86 -24.42
C VAL A 152 19.41 -2.27 -23.03
N ALA A 153 18.96 -3.42 -22.56
CA ALA A 153 19.43 -4.02 -21.30
C ALA A 153 20.71 -4.80 -21.58
N ILE A 154 21.77 -4.50 -20.85
CA ILE A 154 23.09 -5.11 -20.94
C ILE A 154 23.39 -5.82 -19.62
N LYS A 155 23.53 -7.13 -19.66
CA LYS A 155 23.99 -7.91 -18.50
C LYS A 155 25.52 -7.85 -18.44
N ALA A 156 26.03 -7.02 -17.55
CA ALA A 156 27.47 -6.83 -17.35
C ALA A 156 27.80 -6.78 -15.85
N PRO A 157 28.94 -7.31 -15.40
CA PRO A 157 29.37 -7.20 -14.02
C PRO A 157 29.60 -5.74 -13.64
N VAL A 158 29.44 -5.42 -12.35
CA VAL A 158 29.56 -4.05 -11.83
C VAL A 158 30.91 -3.41 -12.16
N SER A 159 31.99 -4.21 -12.21
CA SER A 159 33.35 -3.78 -12.59
C SER A 159 33.44 -3.19 -14.01
N GLU A 160 32.53 -3.56 -14.91
CA GLU A 160 32.51 -3.10 -16.31
C GLU A 160 31.58 -1.89 -16.53
N HIS A 161 30.75 -1.54 -15.54
CA HIS A 161 29.74 -0.50 -15.68
C HIS A 161 30.35 0.86 -16.05
N GLU A 162 31.50 1.21 -15.46
CA GLU A 162 32.17 2.49 -15.72
C GLU A 162 32.75 2.52 -17.15
N ALA A 163 33.35 1.43 -17.59
CA ALA A 163 33.86 1.30 -18.96
C ALA A 163 32.75 1.44 -20.01
N ILE A 164 31.56 0.84 -19.73
CA ILE A 164 30.39 0.95 -20.63
C ILE A 164 29.89 2.40 -20.67
N ARG A 165 29.82 3.09 -19.52
CA ARG A 165 29.43 4.51 -19.44
C ARG A 165 30.39 5.41 -20.22
N ALA A 166 31.69 5.24 -19.98
CA ALA A 166 32.73 6.00 -20.65
C ALA A 166 32.69 5.79 -22.17
N GLN A 167 32.47 4.56 -22.61
CA GLN A 167 32.40 4.24 -24.02
C GLN A 167 31.13 4.84 -24.69
N LEU A 168 29.98 4.82 -24.01
CA LEU A 168 28.79 5.49 -24.53
C LEU A 168 29.01 7.00 -24.66
N ALA A 169 29.67 7.62 -23.67
CA ALA A 169 29.97 9.05 -23.69
C ALA A 169 30.99 9.44 -24.80
N ALA A 170 31.95 8.55 -25.11
CA ALA A 170 32.98 8.77 -26.12
C ALA A 170 32.54 8.38 -27.53
N ALA A 171 31.48 7.61 -27.69
CA ALA A 171 31.01 7.13 -28.99
C ALA A 171 30.52 8.29 -29.86
N LYS A 172 30.94 8.32 -31.11
CA LYS A 172 30.51 9.32 -32.11
C LYS A 172 29.06 9.10 -32.57
N SER A 173 28.60 7.87 -32.49
CA SER A 173 27.22 7.47 -32.78
C SER A 173 26.80 6.27 -31.96
N LEU A 174 25.48 6.05 -31.86
CA LEU A 174 24.95 4.84 -31.24
C LEU A 174 25.35 3.56 -31.95
N ASN A 175 25.58 3.65 -33.28
CA ASN A 175 26.06 2.50 -34.08
C ASN A 175 27.50 2.13 -33.67
N ASP A 176 28.38 3.11 -33.48
CA ASP A 176 29.76 2.85 -32.99
C ASP A 176 29.76 2.20 -31.63
N PHE A 177 28.88 2.68 -30.71
CA PHE A 177 28.71 2.08 -29.44
C PHE A 177 28.17 0.63 -29.53
N ALA A 178 27.16 0.39 -30.35
CA ALA A 178 26.61 -0.94 -30.56
C ALA A 178 27.65 -1.91 -31.19
N ALA A 179 28.52 -1.42 -32.12
CA ALA A 179 29.62 -2.20 -32.64
C ALA A 179 30.60 -2.58 -31.54
N TRP A 180 30.97 -1.65 -30.67
CA TRP A 180 31.84 -1.93 -29.51
C TRP A 180 31.22 -2.93 -28.57
N LEU A 181 29.92 -2.80 -28.21
CA LEU A 181 29.20 -3.76 -27.35
C LEU A 181 29.28 -5.19 -27.88
N LYS A 182 29.14 -5.36 -29.19
CA LYS A 182 29.25 -6.68 -29.85
C LYS A 182 30.63 -7.33 -29.62
N THR A 183 31.71 -6.54 -29.55
CA THR A 183 33.06 -7.07 -29.27
C THR A 183 33.21 -7.60 -27.84
N LYS A 184 32.34 -7.17 -26.91
CA LYS A 184 32.37 -7.54 -25.49
C LYS A 184 31.57 -8.80 -25.15
N ASN A 185 30.75 -9.30 -26.08
CA ASN A 185 29.90 -10.49 -25.91
C ASN A 185 28.98 -10.46 -24.70
N TYR A 186 28.55 -9.27 -24.23
CA TYR A 186 27.53 -9.18 -23.19
C TYR A 186 26.18 -9.67 -23.70
N PRO A 187 25.40 -10.38 -22.87
CA PRO A 187 23.98 -10.64 -23.18
C PRO A 187 23.23 -9.32 -23.29
N ILE A 188 22.61 -9.07 -24.43
CA ILE A 188 21.88 -7.85 -24.73
C ILE A 188 20.44 -8.21 -25.05
N ASN A 189 19.49 -7.49 -24.46
CA ASN A 189 18.08 -7.51 -24.86
C ASN A 189 17.67 -6.10 -25.25
N ALA A 190 17.09 -5.94 -26.43
CA ALA A 190 16.62 -4.66 -26.94
C ALA A 190 15.11 -4.71 -27.17
N THR A 191 14.41 -3.72 -26.59
CA THR A 191 12.97 -3.53 -26.76
C THR A 191 12.68 -2.10 -27.20
N GLN A 192 11.52 -1.89 -27.83
CA GLN A 192 11.07 -0.58 -28.23
C GLN A 192 9.67 -0.33 -27.69
N GLU A 193 9.49 0.80 -27.03
CA GLU A 193 8.23 1.17 -26.39
C GLU A 193 7.89 2.64 -26.66
N ILE A 194 6.59 2.95 -26.65
CA ILE A 194 6.10 4.33 -26.60
C ILE A 194 5.56 4.56 -25.20
N LYS A 195 6.14 5.52 -24.49
CA LYS A 195 5.71 5.91 -23.14
C LYS A 195 5.22 7.35 -23.14
N ALA A 196 4.10 7.57 -22.50
CA ALA A 196 3.63 8.91 -22.19
C ALA A 196 4.43 9.54 -21.04
N ALA A 197 4.46 10.86 -20.96
CA ALA A 197 5.21 11.58 -19.93
C ALA A 197 4.91 11.06 -18.51
N GLU A 198 3.64 10.82 -18.18
CA GLU A 198 3.18 10.33 -16.89
C GLU A 198 3.59 8.89 -16.55
N GLN A 199 4.04 8.13 -17.53
CA GLN A 199 4.54 6.75 -17.35
C GLN A 199 6.04 6.70 -17.04
N LEU A 200 6.71 7.84 -17.11
CA LEU A 200 8.15 7.95 -16.85
C LEU A 200 8.39 8.39 -15.38
N PRO A 201 9.38 7.79 -14.71
CA PRO A 201 9.87 8.33 -13.45
C PRO A 201 10.30 9.81 -13.60
N ALA A 202 9.95 10.65 -12.62
CA ALA A 202 10.21 12.09 -12.69
C ALA A 202 11.66 12.48 -13.06
N PRO A 203 12.74 11.81 -12.57
CA PRO A 203 14.10 12.12 -12.98
C PRO A 203 14.36 11.82 -14.46
N LEU A 204 13.76 10.76 -15.00
CA LEU A 204 13.89 10.42 -16.43
C LEU A 204 13.07 11.37 -17.31
N LEU A 205 11.87 11.72 -16.88
CA LEU A 205 11.04 12.69 -17.59
C LEU A 205 11.76 14.04 -17.71
N ALA A 206 12.31 14.56 -16.62
CA ALA A 206 13.08 15.80 -16.63
C ALA A 206 14.27 15.73 -17.61
N LYS A 207 14.94 14.59 -17.66
CA LYS A 207 16.05 14.38 -18.60
C LYS A 207 15.59 14.32 -20.04
N PHE A 208 14.54 13.57 -20.37
CA PHE A 208 14.03 13.44 -21.73
C PHE A 208 13.37 14.72 -22.26
N GLN A 209 12.90 15.59 -21.40
CA GLN A 209 12.38 16.91 -21.82
C GLN A 209 13.43 17.78 -22.51
N SER A 210 14.66 17.73 -22.00
CA SER A 210 15.79 18.53 -22.51
C SER A 210 16.68 17.76 -23.48
N MET A 211 16.51 16.43 -23.58
CA MET A 211 17.33 15.56 -24.42
C MET A 211 16.86 15.64 -25.89
N PRO A 212 17.77 15.91 -26.85
CA PRO A 212 17.48 15.79 -28.27
C PRO A 212 17.15 14.35 -28.69
N ASP A 213 16.27 14.21 -29.67
CA ASP A 213 15.98 12.92 -30.29
C ASP A 213 17.28 12.31 -30.83
N GLY A 214 17.43 11.01 -30.76
CA GLY A 214 18.63 10.26 -31.11
C GLY A 214 19.69 10.14 -30.01
N GLN A 215 19.55 10.83 -28.91
CA GLN A 215 20.46 10.68 -27.76
C GLN A 215 20.07 9.54 -26.81
N ALA A 216 21.05 9.11 -26.01
CA ALA A 216 20.88 8.02 -25.05
C ALA A 216 21.25 8.43 -23.64
N THR A 217 20.63 7.77 -22.66
CA THR A 217 21.02 7.82 -21.26
C THR A 217 21.18 6.42 -20.70
N ILE A 218 21.96 6.29 -19.62
CA ILE A 218 22.24 5.03 -18.96
C ILE A 218 21.67 5.07 -17.54
N ILE A 219 20.98 3.98 -17.15
CA ILE A 219 20.53 3.75 -15.76
C ILE A 219 21.08 2.42 -15.26
N ALA A 220 21.30 2.33 -13.97
CA ALA A 220 21.68 1.08 -13.32
C ALA A 220 20.48 0.14 -13.22
N ALA A 221 20.73 -1.15 -13.40
CA ALA A 221 19.80 -2.24 -13.17
C ALA A 221 20.41 -3.27 -12.20
N PRO A 222 19.61 -4.11 -11.55
CA PRO A 222 20.15 -5.10 -10.61
C PRO A 222 21.19 -6.02 -11.21
N ASP A 223 21.02 -6.42 -12.50
CA ASP A 223 21.88 -7.37 -13.20
C ASP A 223 22.78 -6.71 -14.26
N GLY A 224 22.93 -5.37 -14.23
CA GLY A 224 23.71 -4.69 -15.25
C GLY A 224 23.33 -3.23 -15.49
N LEU A 225 23.22 -2.84 -16.74
CA LEU A 225 22.88 -1.48 -17.16
C LEU A 225 21.74 -1.50 -18.17
N ILE A 226 20.91 -0.47 -18.14
CA ILE A 226 19.89 -0.21 -19.15
C ILE A 226 20.26 1.09 -19.86
N ILE A 227 20.40 1.03 -21.19
CA ILE A 227 20.56 2.19 -22.04
C ILE A 227 19.20 2.53 -22.61
N LEU A 228 18.75 3.76 -22.36
CA LEU A 228 17.52 4.31 -22.90
C LEU A 228 17.88 5.31 -24.02
N VAL A 229 17.53 4.97 -25.25
CA VAL A 229 17.67 5.84 -26.42
C VAL A 229 16.35 6.53 -26.67
N LEU A 230 16.36 7.86 -26.71
CA LEU A 230 15.21 8.65 -27.15
C LEU A 230 15.16 8.62 -28.68
N ALA A 231 14.46 7.63 -29.24
CA ALA A 231 14.33 7.48 -30.70
C ALA A 231 13.45 8.57 -31.33
N GLY A 232 12.66 9.26 -30.53
CA GLY A 232 11.86 10.39 -30.97
C GLY A 232 10.86 10.82 -29.90
N SER A 233 10.43 12.07 -30.00
CA SER A 233 9.38 12.61 -29.12
C SER A 233 8.31 13.33 -29.93
N GLN A 234 7.06 13.22 -29.49
CA GLN A 234 5.91 13.89 -30.11
C GLN A 234 5.11 14.64 -29.08
N LEU A 235 4.89 15.94 -29.30
CA LEU A 235 4.04 16.76 -28.45
C LEU A 235 2.59 16.27 -28.53
N GLN A 236 1.99 16.01 -27.39
CA GLN A 236 0.59 15.59 -27.25
C GLN A 236 -0.01 16.22 -25.99
N PRO A 237 -0.36 17.52 -26.05
CA PRO A 237 -0.89 18.23 -24.89
C PRO A 237 -2.21 17.66 -24.41
N VAL A 238 -2.46 17.83 -23.12
CA VAL A 238 -3.74 17.50 -22.46
C VAL A 238 -4.26 18.79 -21.86
N THR A 239 -5.52 19.12 -22.11
CA THR A 239 -6.14 20.33 -21.52
C THR A 239 -6.39 20.16 -20.02
N GLN A 240 -6.59 21.26 -19.29
CA GLN A 240 -6.87 21.20 -17.86
C GLN A 240 -8.16 20.42 -17.58
N GLU A 241 -9.18 20.56 -18.41
CA GLU A 241 -10.46 19.84 -18.28
C GLU A 241 -10.25 18.33 -18.40
N GLN A 242 -9.44 17.90 -19.36
CA GLN A 242 -9.11 16.48 -19.56
C GLN A 242 -8.26 15.93 -18.42
N ALA A 243 -7.32 16.74 -17.91
CA ALA A 243 -6.41 16.37 -16.83
C ALA A 243 -7.09 16.40 -15.44
N LYS A 244 -8.19 17.15 -15.27
CA LYS A 244 -8.83 17.41 -14.00
C LYS A 244 -9.03 16.16 -13.13
N PRO A 245 -9.61 15.03 -13.60
CA PRO A 245 -9.83 13.86 -12.75
C PRO A 245 -8.51 13.22 -12.24
N ALA A 246 -7.44 13.31 -13.04
CA ALA A 246 -6.13 12.81 -12.66
C ALA A 246 -5.47 13.73 -11.62
N ILE A 247 -5.54 15.04 -11.85
CA ILE A 247 -5.03 16.09 -10.93
C ILE A 247 -5.74 16.00 -9.59
N GLU A 248 -7.07 15.87 -9.58
CA GLU A 248 -7.87 15.75 -8.35
C GLU A 248 -7.37 14.58 -7.49
N ARG A 249 -7.14 13.42 -8.08
CA ARG A 249 -6.60 12.25 -7.36
C ARG A 249 -5.23 12.51 -6.76
N VAL A 250 -4.33 13.11 -7.53
CA VAL A 250 -2.95 13.38 -7.08
C VAL A 250 -2.93 14.43 -5.97
N VAL A 251 -3.61 15.55 -6.16
CA VAL A 251 -3.66 16.62 -5.15
C VAL A 251 -4.34 16.13 -3.86
N GLN A 252 -5.41 15.35 -3.98
CA GLN A 252 -6.09 14.74 -2.84
C GLN A 252 -5.16 13.79 -2.06
N ALA A 253 -4.41 12.94 -2.77
CA ALA A 253 -3.43 12.05 -2.16
C ALA A 253 -2.30 12.84 -1.46
N GLN A 254 -1.78 13.89 -2.10
CA GLN A 254 -0.76 14.77 -1.51
C GLN A 254 -1.26 15.48 -0.24
N LYS A 255 -2.47 16.02 -0.26
CA LYS A 255 -3.10 16.65 0.92
C LYS A 255 -3.25 15.65 2.06
N ARG A 256 -3.70 14.42 1.77
CA ARG A 256 -3.84 13.37 2.77
C ARG A 256 -2.48 12.97 3.35
N GLN A 257 -1.47 12.80 2.51
CA GLN A 257 -0.11 12.48 2.96
C GLN A 257 0.48 13.59 3.82
N GLN A 258 0.30 14.84 3.42
CA GLN A 258 0.77 16.01 4.17
C GLN A 258 0.07 16.09 5.54
N ALA A 259 -1.25 15.91 5.59
CA ALA A 259 -2.01 15.91 6.84
C ALA A 259 -1.57 14.76 7.77
N ALA A 260 -1.34 13.56 7.21
CA ALA A 260 -0.82 12.42 7.96
C ALA A 260 0.57 12.71 8.55
N LYS A 261 1.46 13.29 7.74
CA LYS A 261 2.79 13.69 8.20
C LYS A 261 2.73 14.74 9.32
N GLN A 262 1.90 15.77 9.16
CA GLN A 262 1.72 16.81 10.18
C GLN A 262 1.20 16.22 11.50
N GLU A 263 0.24 15.30 11.45
CA GLU A 263 -0.27 14.66 12.66
C GLU A 263 0.81 13.80 13.33
N LEU A 264 1.56 13.02 12.55
CA LEU A 264 2.66 12.22 13.08
C LEU A 264 3.77 13.11 13.70
N ASP A 265 4.10 14.23 13.05
CA ASP A 265 5.09 15.18 13.56
C ASP A 265 4.64 15.82 14.88
N LYS A 266 3.33 16.14 15.02
CA LYS A 266 2.74 16.61 16.30
C LYS A 266 2.84 15.55 17.40
N LEU A 267 2.51 14.30 17.08
CA LEU A 267 2.60 13.21 18.04
C LEU A 267 4.05 12.98 18.49
N LYS A 268 5.00 13.02 17.55
CA LYS A 268 6.44 12.91 17.86
C LYS A 268 6.94 14.05 18.73
N ALA A 269 6.48 15.29 18.47
CA ALA A 269 6.87 16.46 19.25
C ALA A 269 6.35 16.42 20.68
N ALA A 270 5.19 15.79 20.92
CA ALA A 270 4.58 15.65 22.23
C ALA A 270 5.08 14.43 23.01
N ALA A 271 5.77 13.49 22.38
CA ALA A 271 6.22 12.25 22.97
C ALA A 271 7.68 12.34 23.47
N LYS A 272 7.96 11.68 24.61
CA LYS A 272 9.34 11.41 25.01
C LYS A 272 9.83 10.16 24.25
N ILE A 273 10.69 10.32 23.27
CA ILE A 273 11.23 9.23 22.44
C ILE A 273 12.70 9.06 22.75
N GLU A 274 13.08 7.88 23.21
CA GLU A 274 14.47 7.51 23.45
C GLU A 274 14.80 6.26 22.63
N TYR A 275 15.83 6.36 21.79
CA TYR A 275 16.35 5.24 21.02
C TYR A 275 17.51 4.60 21.78
N MET A 276 17.53 3.28 21.87
CA MET A 276 18.51 2.55 22.68
C MET A 276 19.33 1.57 21.83
N GLY A 277 20.48 1.17 22.34
CA GLY A 277 21.39 0.22 21.68
C GLY A 277 21.82 0.69 20.30
N ASP A 278 21.81 -0.21 19.34
CA ASP A 278 22.23 0.06 17.95
C ASP A 278 21.33 1.05 17.22
N TYR A 279 20.19 1.43 17.81
CA TYR A 279 19.19 2.34 17.21
C TYR A 279 19.32 3.80 17.68
N VAL A 280 20.32 4.15 18.49
CA VAL A 280 20.52 5.52 19.00
C VAL A 280 20.61 6.57 17.87
N GLY A 281 21.06 6.18 16.68
CA GLY A 281 21.11 7.03 15.48
C GLY A 281 19.75 7.28 14.80
N ALA A 282 18.74 6.46 15.04
CA ALA A 282 17.45 6.53 14.35
C ALA A 282 16.63 7.80 14.67
N GLY A 283 16.99 8.55 15.71
CA GLY A 283 16.39 9.83 16.05
C GLY A 283 16.98 11.05 15.31
N LYS A 284 18.11 10.89 14.65
CA LYS A 284 18.69 11.95 13.81
C LYS A 284 17.86 12.01 12.53
N LYS A 285 17.37 13.20 12.17
CA LYS A 285 16.71 13.41 10.88
C LYS A 285 17.74 13.17 9.79
N ASP A 286 17.76 11.97 9.24
CA ASP A 286 18.39 11.76 7.95
C ASP A 286 17.55 12.51 6.92
N SER A 287 18.18 13.47 6.27
CA SER A 287 17.66 14.14 5.07
C SER A 287 17.76 13.20 3.85
N VAL A 288 17.43 11.94 4.06
CA VAL A 288 17.26 11.00 2.97
C VAL A 288 15.82 11.15 2.49
N SER A 289 15.65 11.77 1.34
CA SER A 289 14.43 11.74 0.56
C SER A 289 13.95 10.30 0.50
N ALA A 290 12.78 10.03 1.07
CA ALA A 290 12.11 8.75 0.91
C ALA A 290 12.05 8.42 -0.60
N PRO A 291 12.36 7.20 -1.03
CA PRO A 291 12.12 6.81 -2.40
C PRO A 291 10.63 6.99 -2.67
N ASN A 292 10.34 7.84 -3.65
CA ASN A 292 9.00 8.14 -4.13
C ASN A 292 8.38 6.80 -4.57
N ALA A 293 7.56 6.22 -3.72
CA ALA A 293 6.72 5.09 -4.10
C ALA A 293 5.66 5.65 -5.05
N ALA A 294 6.05 5.80 -6.31
CA ALA A 294 5.13 5.97 -7.40
C ALA A 294 4.26 4.71 -7.41
N SER A 295 3.05 4.84 -6.88
CA SER A 295 1.98 3.88 -7.05
C SER A 295 1.73 3.72 -8.55
N THR A 296 2.25 2.64 -9.10
CA THR A 296 1.90 2.13 -10.41
C THR A 296 0.42 1.78 -10.36
N PRO A 297 -0.44 2.36 -11.22
CA PRO A 297 -1.80 1.88 -11.34
C PRO A 297 -1.77 0.41 -11.82
N PRO A 298 -2.69 -0.45 -11.36
CA PRO A 298 -2.73 -1.83 -11.79
C PRO A 298 -2.93 -1.89 -13.30
N SER A 299 -2.05 -2.60 -13.99
CA SER A 299 -2.16 -2.91 -15.41
C SER A 299 -3.44 -3.72 -15.61
N GLU A 300 -4.39 -3.19 -16.36
CA GLU A 300 -5.51 -3.96 -16.91
C GLU A 300 -4.92 -5.05 -17.82
N THR A 301 -5.01 -6.28 -17.35
CA THR A 301 -4.77 -7.47 -18.16
C THR A 301 -5.97 -7.61 -19.10
N THR A 302 -5.81 -7.15 -20.32
CA THR A 302 -6.76 -7.46 -21.39
C THR A 302 -6.56 -8.92 -21.78
N ASP A 303 -7.45 -9.79 -21.31
CA ASP A 303 -7.61 -11.15 -21.80
C ASP A 303 -7.97 -11.11 -23.30
N GLN A 304 -7.01 -11.37 -24.14
CA GLN A 304 -7.26 -11.68 -25.55
C GLN A 304 -7.73 -13.14 -25.67
N VAL A 305 -9.00 -13.28 -25.96
CA VAL A 305 -9.59 -14.54 -26.40
C VAL A 305 -8.93 -14.96 -27.73
N PRO A 306 -8.37 -16.18 -27.86
CA PRO A 306 -7.82 -16.64 -29.12
C PRO A 306 -8.95 -16.94 -30.10
N ALA A 307 -8.92 -16.26 -31.25
CA ALA A 307 -9.79 -16.57 -32.37
C ALA A 307 -9.43 -17.94 -32.98
N ASN A 308 -10.43 -18.78 -33.04
CA ASN A 308 -10.40 -20.11 -33.65
C ASN A 308 -10.25 -19.99 -35.19
N PRO A 309 -9.34 -20.70 -35.87
CA PRO A 309 -9.30 -20.69 -37.32
C PRO A 309 -10.31 -21.69 -37.87
N THR A 310 -11.33 -21.17 -38.53
CA THR A 310 -12.22 -21.98 -39.37
C THR A 310 -11.57 -22.28 -40.71
N THR A 311 -11.46 -23.56 -40.97
CA THR A 311 -11.15 -24.24 -42.21
C THR A 311 -11.99 -23.76 -43.42
N LYS A 312 -11.34 -23.39 -44.50
CA LYS A 312 -11.60 -23.96 -45.85
C LYS A 312 -10.44 -23.71 -46.78
#